data_b79e3aa7a74a522e63738c4771fe27e7
#
_entry.id   b79e3aa7a74a522e63738c4771fe27e7
#
_cell.length_a   1.000
_cell.length_b   1.000
_cell.length_c   1.000
_cell.angle_alpha   90.00
_cell.angle_beta   90.00
_cell.angle_gamma   90.00
#
_symmetry.space_group_name_H-M   'P 1'
#
loop_
_entity.id
_entity.type
_entity.pdbx_description
1 polymer ?
#
loop_
_entity_poly.entity_id
_entity_poly.type
_entity_poly.pdbx_seq_one_letter_code
_entity_poly.pdbx_strand_id
1 'polypeptide(L)'
;DDKSLFDHDNFYILDCDGNKIYFGLAKNKKDQNSNLYGPLQHITFTSENLDSFVDFYVNKLGFKISAKVINKKGKLTTCFMRSNQEHHTVACFLSDKSGLDHYSFEAGTWEWIKNWCDHFSKQNIQLIWGPGRHGPGNNLFAFIEDLDGNKIEISAELEVIHDRQTKKWPHEPKTLNLWGNAIMRS
;
A
#
# COMPACT_ATOMS: atom_id res chain seq x y z
N ASP A 1 6.56 23.40 -7.17
CA ASP A 1 8.01 23.49 -6.83
C ASP A 1 8.27 22.71 -5.54
N ASP A 2 8.31 21.40 -5.62
CA ASP A 2 8.60 20.59 -4.42
C ASP A 2 10.11 20.34 -4.28
N LYS A 3 10.88 21.42 -4.15
CA LYS A 3 12.30 21.41 -3.85
C LYS A 3 12.62 20.89 -2.44
N SER A 4 11.61 20.55 -1.64
CA SER A 4 11.80 20.21 -0.23
C SER A 4 12.23 18.76 -0.01
N LEU A 5 11.89 17.83 -0.90
CA LEU A 5 12.13 16.39 -0.71
C LEU A 5 13.42 15.88 -1.36
N PHE A 6 13.92 16.58 -2.39
CA PHE A 6 15.09 16.16 -3.17
C PHE A 6 16.24 17.15 -3.03
N ASP A 7 17.49 16.64 -3.07
CA ASP A 7 18.71 17.47 -2.91
C ASP A 7 19.03 18.31 -4.13
N HIS A 8 18.77 17.81 -5.33
CA HIS A 8 19.13 18.43 -6.60
C HIS A 8 18.05 18.17 -7.66
N ASP A 9 18.47 18.07 -8.90
CA ASP A 9 17.59 17.87 -10.03
C ASP A 9 16.68 16.65 -9.83
N ASN A 10 15.40 16.91 -9.96
CA ASN A 10 14.38 15.88 -9.97
C ASN A 10 13.52 16.06 -11.22
N PHE A 11 12.89 14.98 -11.64
CA PHE A 11 11.91 14.99 -12.71
C PHE A 11 10.69 14.18 -12.30
N TYR A 12 9.59 14.38 -12.96
CA TYR A 12 8.42 13.54 -12.77
C TYR A 12 7.91 13.00 -14.10
N ILE A 13 7.19 11.91 -14.00
CA ILE A 13 6.38 11.37 -15.09
C ILE A 13 4.94 11.28 -14.62
N LEU A 14 4.01 11.23 -15.56
CA LEU A 14 2.60 10.97 -15.28
C LEU A 14 2.32 9.49 -15.58
N ASP A 15 1.60 8.83 -14.66
CA ASP A 15 1.02 7.53 -14.96
C ASP A 15 -0.25 7.68 -15.80
N CYS A 16 -0.94 6.56 -16.08
CA CYS A 16 -2.15 6.56 -16.92
C CYS A 16 -3.35 7.27 -16.27
N ASP A 17 -3.35 7.45 -14.95
CA ASP A 17 -4.40 8.13 -14.20
C ASP A 17 -4.02 9.59 -13.87
N GLY A 18 -2.85 10.07 -14.36
CA GLY A 18 -2.37 11.43 -14.16
C GLY A 18 -1.65 11.65 -12.83
N ASN A 19 -1.33 10.60 -12.08
CA ASN A 19 -0.53 10.73 -10.87
C ASN A 19 0.90 11.13 -11.23
N LYS A 20 1.45 12.11 -10.51
CA LYS A 20 2.85 12.55 -10.66
C LYS A 20 3.77 11.64 -9.86
N ILE A 21 4.67 10.95 -10.55
CA ILE A 21 5.70 10.10 -9.94
C ILE A 21 7.02 10.84 -10.06
N TYR A 22 7.56 11.29 -8.93
CA TYR A 22 8.81 12.03 -8.89
C TYR A 22 10.00 11.09 -8.69
N PHE A 23 11.08 11.41 -9.37
CA PHE A 23 12.39 10.74 -9.26
C PHE A 23 13.46 11.77 -8.92
N GLY A 24 14.28 11.46 -7.93
CA GLY A 24 15.37 12.33 -7.50
C GLY A 24 16.16 11.71 -6.35
N LEU A 25 17.24 12.38 -5.95
CA LEU A 25 18.00 12.02 -4.76
C LEU A 25 17.31 12.60 -3.54
N ALA A 26 16.88 11.75 -2.63
CA ALA A 26 16.23 12.18 -1.39
C ALA A 26 17.23 12.95 -0.51
N LYS A 27 16.78 14.07 0.06
CA LYS A 27 17.55 14.77 1.09
C LYS A 27 17.71 13.90 2.32
N ASN A 28 18.94 13.77 2.79
CA ASN A 28 19.20 13.13 4.08
C ASN A 28 18.60 13.98 5.20
N LYS A 29 17.48 13.57 5.74
CA LYS A 29 16.94 14.11 7.00
C LYS A 29 17.52 13.29 8.15
N LYS A 30 18.05 13.98 9.16
CA LYS A 30 18.44 13.31 10.40
C LYS A 30 17.17 12.74 11.04
N ASP A 31 17.23 11.46 11.40
CA ASP A 31 16.13 10.80 12.09
C ASP A 31 15.78 11.58 13.37
N GLN A 32 14.51 11.90 13.53
CA GLN A 32 14.00 12.39 14.80
C GLN A 32 13.83 11.17 15.70
N ASN A 33 14.39 11.20 16.89
CA ASN A 33 14.21 10.17 17.91
C ASN A 33 12.73 10.10 18.32
N SER A 34 11.97 9.24 17.70
CA SER A 34 10.63 8.89 18.12
C SER A 34 10.61 7.45 18.62
N ASN A 35 9.86 7.19 19.70
CA ASN A 35 9.68 5.84 20.23
C ASN A 35 8.79 4.96 19.34
N LEU A 36 8.10 5.57 18.36
CA LEU A 36 7.29 4.90 17.38
C LEU A 36 7.84 5.28 15.99
N TYR A 37 8.44 4.33 15.32
CA TYR A 37 9.07 4.50 14.01
C TYR A 37 8.36 3.63 12.99
N GLY A 38 8.17 4.15 11.80
CA GLY A 38 7.60 3.42 10.68
C GLY A 38 7.96 4.10 9.36
N PRO A 39 8.89 3.54 8.56
CA PRO A 39 9.12 4.05 7.21
C PRO A 39 7.90 3.80 6.32
N LEU A 40 7.73 4.62 5.30
CA LEU A 40 6.74 4.38 4.27
C LEU A 40 7.06 3.04 3.59
N GLN A 41 6.08 2.12 3.58
CA GLN A 41 6.23 0.77 3.04
C GLN A 41 5.62 0.67 1.65
N HIS A 42 4.33 1.01 1.50
CA HIS A 42 3.65 0.92 0.22
C HIS A 42 2.58 2.02 0.06
N ILE A 43 2.16 2.18 -1.18
CA ILE A 43 1.06 3.05 -1.55
C ILE A 43 0.04 2.26 -2.38
N THR A 44 -1.24 2.51 -2.15
CA THR A 44 -2.33 1.85 -2.86
C THR A 44 -3.21 2.86 -3.56
N PHE A 45 -3.46 2.60 -4.82
CA PHE A 45 -4.32 3.42 -5.67
C PHE A 45 -5.63 2.72 -6.00
N THR A 46 -6.59 3.49 -6.46
CA THR A 46 -7.73 3.04 -7.25
C THR A 46 -7.55 3.51 -8.70
N SER A 47 -8.05 2.75 -9.66
CA SER A 47 -8.03 3.11 -11.07
C SER A 47 -9.32 2.65 -11.76
N GLU A 48 -9.85 3.48 -12.65
CA GLU A 48 -10.95 3.11 -13.53
C GLU A 48 -10.49 2.13 -14.62
N ASN A 49 -9.18 2.13 -14.92
CA ASN A 49 -8.56 1.23 -15.89
C ASN A 49 -7.35 0.50 -15.29
N LEU A 50 -7.64 -0.50 -14.45
CA LEU A 50 -6.61 -1.28 -13.76
C LEU A 50 -5.61 -1.96 -14.71
N ASP A 51 -6.04 -2.39 -15.90
CA ASP A 51 -5.14 -3.04 -16.87
C ASP A 51 -4.10 -2.04 -17.40
N SER A 52 -4.51 -0.81 -17.71
CA SER A 52 -3.58 0.25 -18.14
C SER A 52 -2.64 0.67 -17.00
N PHE A 53 -3.15 0.72 -15.76
CA PHE A 53 -2.32 0.99 -14.58
C PHE A 53 -1.22 -0.06 -14.41
N VAL A 54 -1.61 -1.33 -14.46
CA VAL A 54 -0.66 -2.45 -14.34
C VAL A 54 0.36 -2.44 -15.48
N ASP A 55 -0.08 -2.22 -16.74
CA ASP A 55 0.81 -2.13 -17.89
C ASP A 55 1.88 -1.04 -17.71
N PHE A 56 1.47 0.14 -17.24
CA PHE A 56 2.38 1.25 -17.00
C PHE A 56 3.44 0.89 -15.94
N TYR A 57 3.03 0.42 -14.76
CA TYR A 57 3.97 0.11 -13.68
C TYR A 57 4.88 -1.08 -14.03
N VAL A 58 4.37 -2.10 -14.71
CA VAL A 58 5.15 -3.29 -15.08
C VAL A 58 6.05 -3.02 -16.28
N ASN A 59 5.50 -2.52 -17.37
CA ASN A 59 6.22 -2.45 -18.66
C ASN A 59 7.01 -1.14 -18.84
N LYS A 60 6.63 -0.05 -18.16
CA LYS A 60 7.38 1.22 -18.23
C LYS A 60 8.31 1.41 -17.04
N LEU A 61 7.91 1.03 -15.83
CA LEU A 61 8.69 1.22 -14.61
C LEU A 61 9.42 -0.05 -14.13
N GLY A 62 9.15 -1.22 -14.72
CA GLY A 62 9.86 -2.47 -14.40
C GLY A 62 9.42 -3.15 -13.10
N PHE A 63 8.25 -2.81 -12.57
CA PHE A 63 7.70 -3.49 -11.39
C PHE A 63 7.36 -4.94 -11.71
N LYS A 64 7.43 -5.80 -10.69
CA LYS A 64 7.07 -7.21 -10.78
C LYS A 64 5.74 -7.46 -10.08
N ILE A 65 4.85 -8.22 -10.72
CA ILE A 65 3.56 -8.59 -10.11
C ILE A 65 3.79 -9.69 -9.08
N SER A 66 3.33 -9.48 -7.86
CA SER A 66 3.40 -10.42 -6.74
C SER A 66 2.12 -11.21 -6.54
N ALA A 67 0.98 -10.54 -6.67
CA ALA A 67 -0.33 -11.17 -6.56
C ALA A 67 -1.38 -10.44 -7.41
N LYS A 68 -2.42 -11.21 -7.80
CA LYS A 68 -3.61 -10.73 -8.52
C LYS A 68 -4.85 -11.21 -7.82
N VAL A 69 -5.85 -10.35 -7.66
CA VAL A 69 -7.19 -10.74 -7.22
C VAL A 69 -8.11 -10.77 -8.43
N ILE A 70 -8.82 -11.88 -8.61
CA ILE A 70 -9.62 -12.12 -9.80
C ILE A 70 -11.04 -12.50 -9.35
N ASN A 71 -12.05 -11.85 -9.92
CA ASN A 71 -13.43 -12.15 -9.61
C ASN A 71 -13.94 -13.42 -10.32
N LYS A 72 -15.15 -13.84 -10.00
CA LYS A 72 -15.78 -15.04 -10.58
C LYS A 72 -15.98 -15.00 -12.11
N LYS A 73 -15.92 -13.80 -12.71
CA LYS A 73 -15.99 -13.60 -14.17
C LYS A 73 -14.60 -13.61 -14.83
N GLY A 74 -13.53 -13.87 -14.09
CA GLY A 74 -12.16 -13.85 -14.58
C GLY A 74 -11.56 -12.45 -14.73
N LYS A 75 -12.25 -11.39 -14.28
CA LYS A 75 -11.77 -10.01 -14.38
C LYS A 75 -10.80 -9.72 -13.22
N LEU A 76 -9.67 -9.05 -13.54
CA LEU A 76 -8.74 -8.51 -12.54
C LEU A 76 -9.43 -7.39 -11.75
N THR A 77 -9.39 -7.48 -10.43
CA THR A 77 -9.96 -6.47 -9.51
C THR A 77 -8.94 -5.83 -8.62
N THR A 78 -7.79 -6.48 -8.41
CA THR A 78 -6.66 -5.90 -7.67
C THR A 78 -5.36 -6.47 -8.18
N CYS A 79 -4.32 -5.64 -8.25
CA CYS A 79 -2.96 -6.05 -8.57
C CYS A 79 -1.99 -5.51 -7.52
N PHE A 80 -1.12 -6.39 -7.02
CA PHE A 80 -0.04 -6.05 -6.11
C PHE A 80 1.28 -6.14 -6.85
N MET A 81 2.06 -5.06 -6.82
CA MET A 81 3.30 -4.90 -7.59
C MET A 81 4.44 -4.46 -6.69
N ARG A 82 5.64 -4.91 -6.99
CA ARG A 82 6.83 -4.64 -6.19
C ARG A 82 7.98 -4.10 -7.03
N SER A 83 8.76 -3.20 -6.44
CA SER A 83 10.03 -2.70 -6.97
C SER A 83 11.24 -3.28 -6.24
N ASN A 84 11.02 -3.96 -5.11
CA ASN A 84 12.03 -4.60 -4.27
C ASN A 84 11.61 -6.05 -3.92
N GLN A 85 12.08 -6.61 -2.80
CA GLN A 85 11.74 -7.95 -2.35
C GLN A 85 10.47 -8.03 -1.50
N GLU A 86 9.92 -6.92 -1.04
CA GLU A 86 8.64 -6.92 -0.31
C GLU A 86 7.49 -7.29 -1.25
N HIS A 87 6.44 -7.85 -0.69
CA HIS A 87 5.29 -8.33 -1.48
C HIS A 87 4.74 -7.24 -2.40
N HIS A 88 4.63 -6.01 -1.93
CA HIS A 88 4.23 -4.89 -2.77
C HIS A 88 4.75 -3.56 -2.22
N THR A 89 5.11 -2.68 -3.12
CA THR A 89 5.40 -1.27 -2.88
C THR A 89 4.33 -0.39 -3.51
N VAL A 90 3.62 -0.94 -4.50
CA VAL A 90 2.43 -0.33 -5.13
C VAL A 90 1.34 -1.39 -5.28
N ALA A 91 0.12 -1.04 -4.92
CA ALA A 91 -1.07 -1.82 -5.23
C ALA A 91 -2.10 -0.95 -5.93
N CYS A 92 -3.00 -1.58 -6.69
CA CYS A 92 -4.10 -0.86 -7.32
C CYS A 92 -5.38 -1.71 -7.32
N PHE A 93 -6.50 -1.09 -6.94
CA PHE A 93 -7.84 -1.64 -7.01
C PHE A 93 -8.58 -1.09 -8.23
N LEU A 94 -9.33 -1.95 -8.92
CA LEU A 94 -10.31 -1.48 -9.88
C LEU A 94 -11.42 -0.73 -9.15
N SER A 95 -11.78 0.44 -9.62
CA SER A 95 -12.82 1.29 -9.03
C SER A 95 -13.51 2.13 -10.10
N ASP A 96 -14.59 2.78 -9.75
CA ASP A 96 -15.27 3.79 -10.59
C ASP A 96 -14.62 5.18 -10.53
N LYS A 97 -13.55 5.32 -9.75
CA LYS A 97 -12.75 6.55 -9.64
C LYS A 97 -11.28 6.22 -9.46
N SER A 98 -10.43 6.93 -10.18
CA SER A 98 -8.99 6.88 -10.00
C SER A 98 -8.54 7.82 -8.87
N GLY A 99 -7.56 7.38 -8.07
CA GLY A 99 -7.00 8.18 -6.99
C GLY A 99 -6.20 7.38 -5.96
N LEU A 100 -5.85 8.05 -4.87
CA LEU A 100 -5.21 7.43 -3.72
C LEU A 100 -6.26 6.65 -2.90
N ASP A 101 -6.01 5.37 -2.62
CA ASP A 101 -6.81 4.61 -1.64
C ASP A 101 -6.22 4.77 -0.23
N HIS A 102 -4.94 4.45 -0.07
CA HIS A 102 -4.21 4.60 1.19
C HIS A 102 -2.69 4.57 0.99
N TYR A 103 -1.97 4.92 2.03
CA TYR A 103 -0.54 4.68 2.15
C TYR A 103 -0.23 4.01 3.49
N SER A 104 0.85 3.23 3.53
CA SER A 104 1.16 2.34 4.65
C SER A 104 2.56 2.56 5.19
N PHE A 105 2.66 2.52 6.52
CA PHE A 105 3.93 2.58 7.24
C PHE A 105 4.26 1.23 7.88
N GLU A 106 5.53 0.84 7.78
CA GLU A 106 6.05 -0.40 8.35
C GLU A 106 6.24 -0.29 9.86
N ALA A 107 5.60 -1.17 10.62
CA ALA A 107 5.77 -1.28 12.07
C ALA A 107 6.65 -2.46 12.50
N GLY A 108 6.99 -3.37 11.61
CA GLY A 108 7.87 -4.50 11.83
C GLY A 108 7.19 -5.74 12.39
N THR A 109 6.56 -5.67 13.55
CA THR A 109 6.01 -6.86 14.25
C THR A 109 4.60 -6.63 14.79
N TRP A 110 3.92 -7.73 15.18
CA TRP A 110 2.64 -7.67 15.89
C TRP A 110 2.70 -6.79 17.16
N GLU A 111 3.77 -6.87 17.92
CA GLU A 111 3.91 -6.08 19.15
C GLU A 111 3.89 -4.57 18.85
N TRP A 112 4.49 -4.14 17.73
CA TRP A 112 4.44 -2.75 17.32
C TRP A 112 3.05 -2.34 16.78
N ILE A 113 2.33 -3.22 16.09
CA ILE A 113 0.92 -2.96 15.73
C ILE A 113 0.09 -2.69 16.99
N LYS A 114 0.25 -3.53 18.03
CA LYS A 114 -0.41 -3.33 19.33
C LYS A 114 -0.03 -1.96 19.94
N ASN A 115 1.26 -1.63 19.97
CA ASN A 115 1.74 -0.36 20.53
C ASN A 115 1.19 0.86 19.76
N TRP A 116 1.07 0.77 18.44
CA TRP A 116 0.43 1.80 17.63
C TRP A 116 -1.07 1.93 17.94
N CYS A 117 -1.80 0.83 18.09
CA CYS A 117 -3.21 0.84 18.48
C CYS A 117 -3.41 1.47 19.87
N ASP A 118 -2.55 1.15 20.85
CA ASP A 118 -2.54 1.77 22.17
C ASP A 118 -2.24 3.27 22.11
N HIS A 119 -1.30 3.67 21.24
CA HIS A 119 -0.99 5.08 21.01
C HIS A 119 -2.18 5.82 20.40
N PHE A 120 -2.82 5.30 19.38
CA PHE A 120 -4.01 5.90 18.77
C PHE A 120 -5.15 6.05 19.77
N SER A 121 -5.40 5.03 20.58
CA SER A 121 -6.40 5.09 21.64
C SER A 121 -6.12 6.22 22.65
N LYS A 122 -4.88 6.40 23.10
CA LYS A 122 -4.46 7.50 23.98
C LYS A 122 -4.65 8.88 23.36
N GLN A 123 -4.57 8.98 22.04
CA GLN A 123 -4.78 10.22 21.28
C GLN A 123 -6.24 10.41 20.85
N ASN A 124 -7.17 9.54 21.25
CA ASN A 124 -8.57 9.50 20.80
C ASN A 124 -8.72 9.36 19.27
N ILE A 125 -7.78 8.69 18.61
CA ILE A 125 -7.85 8.34 17.19
C ILE A 125 -8.48 6.96 17.08
N GLN A 126 -9.57 6.85 16.33
CA GLN A 126 -10.28 5.59 16.14
C GLN A 126 -9.67 4.77 15.00
N LEU A 127 -9.60 3.45 15.19
CA LEU A 127 -9.32 2.54 14.10
C LEU A 127 -10.56 2.44 13.20
N ILE A 128 -10.37 2.67 11.90
CA ILE A 128 -11.44 2.51 10.91
C ILE A 128 -11.52 1.07 10.40
N TRP A 129 -10.40 0.31 10.49
CA TRP A 129 -10.36 -1.09 10.13
C TRP A 129 -9.19 -1.82 10.79
N GLY A 130 -9.39 -3.07 11.18
CA GLY A 130 -8.39 -3.89 11.86
C GLY A 130 -8.45 -3.80 13.41
N PRO A 131 -7.44 -4.33 14.13
CA PRO A 131 -6.32 -5.09 13.57
C PRO A 131 -6.77 -6.35 12.82
N GLY A 132 -6.04 -6.70 11.76
CA GLY A 132 -6.34 -7.85 10.93
C GLY A 132 -5.11 -8.42 10.23
N ARG A 133 -5.35 -9.44 9.39
CA ARG A 133 -4.30 -10.03 8.54
C ARG A 133 -4.81 -10.15 7.11
N HIS A 134 -4.07 -9.57 6.17
CA HIS A 134 -4.36 -9.70 4.75
C HIS A 134 -4.01 -11.09 4.20
N GLY A 135 -4.73 -11.54 3.18
CA GLY A 135 -4.37 -12.73 2.41
C GLY A 135 -3.16 -12.46 1.51
N PRO A 136 -3.27 -11.58 0.50
CA PRO A 136 -2.12 -11.13 -0.30
C PRO A 136 -1.12 -10.38 0.58
N GLY A 137 0.14 -10.78 0.53
CA GLY A 137 1.19 -10.19 1.35
C GLY A 137 1.26 -10.70 2.78
N ASN A 138 0.20 -11.32 3.30
CA ASN A 138 0.13 -11.91 4.64
C ASN A 138 0.46 -10.94 5.79
N ASN A 139 0.46 -9.62 5.51
CA ASN A 139 0.80 -8.62 6.51
C ASN A 139 -0.33 -8.41 7.52
N LEU A 140 0.08 -8.06 8.73
CA LEU A 140 -0.78 -7.50 9.76
C LEU A 140 -1.10 -6.06 9.42
N PHE A 141 -2.28 -5.58 9.79
CA PHE A 141 -2.68 -4.22 9.50
C PHE A 141 -3.59 -3.62 10.58
N ALA A 142 -3.54 -2.31 10.69
CA ALA A 142 -4.53 -1.47 11.34
C ALA A 142 -4.65 -0.16 10.56
N PHE A 143 -5.87 0.33 10.35
CA PHE A 143 -6.13 1.55 9.60
C PHE A 143 -6.71 2.64 10.49
N ILE A 144 -6.23 3.85 10.25
CA ILE A 144 -6.81 5.10 10.75
C ILE A 144 -7.13 6.03 9.57
N GLU A 145 -7.79 7.13 9.86
CA GLU A 145 -8.02 8.21 8.90
C GLU A 145 -7.41 9.49 9.43
N ASP A 146 -6.74 10.26 8.57
CA ASP A 146 -6.22 11.58 8.93
C ASP A 146 -7.30 12.67 8.83
N LEU A 147 -6.95 13.90 9.19
CA LEU A 147 -7.88 15.03 9.20
C LEU A 147 -8.39 15.44 7.81
N ASP A 148 -7.67 15.03 6.76
CA ASP A 148 -8.05 15.30 5.37
C ASP A 148 -8.83 14.13 4.74
N GLY A 149 -9.11 13.06 5.51
CA GLY A 149 -9.84 11.88 5.07
C GLY A 149 -8.99 10.83 4.35
N ASN A 150 -7.65 10.95 4.40
CA ASN A 150 -6.78 9.92 3.83
C ASN A 150 -6.67 8.74 4.78
N LYS A 151 -6.74 7.54 4.23
CA LYS A 151 -6.52 6.31 5.00
C LYS A 151 -5.04 6.04 5.16
N ILE A 152 -4.63 5.81 6.39
CA ILE A 152 -3.28 5.44 6.78
C ILE A 152 -3.30 4.03 7.32
N GLU A 153 -2.49 3.16 6.76
CA GLU A 153 -2.27 1.80 7.27
C GLU A 153 -0.99 1.76 8.12
N ILE A 154 -1.07 1.11 9.25
CA ILE A 154 0.12 0.62 9.96
C ILE A 154 0.20 -0.88 9.69
N SER A 155 1.30 -1.31 9.07
CA SER A 155 1.50 -2.65 8.56
C SER A 155 2.69 -3.33 9.21
N ALA A 156 2.65 -4.64 9.34
CA ALA A 156 3.78 -5.43 9.83
C ALA A 156 3.82 -6.82 9.19
N GLU A 157 4.98 -7.45 9.18
CA GLU A 157 5.18 -8.82 8.70
C GLU A 157 4.82 -9.01 7.21
N LEU A 158 5.02 -7.98 6.38
CA LEU A 158 4.78 -8.11 4.94
C LEU A 158 5.69 -9.17 4.33
N GLU A 159 5.12 -10.07 3.52
CA GLU A 159 5.85 -11.17 2.86
C GLU A 159 7.05 -10.63 2.08
N VAL A 160 8.22 -11.22 2.32
CA VAL A 160 9.43 -10.99 1.52
C VAL A 160 9.54 -12.09 0.46
N ILE A 161 9.59 -11.70 -0.81
CA ILE A 161 9.60 -12.61 -1.95
C ILE A 161 11.03 -12.73 -2.50
N HIS A 162 11.65 -13.90 -2.32
CA HIS A 162 12.93 -14.21 -2.91
C HIS A 162 12.76 -14.84 -4.30
N ASP A 163 12.02 -15.94 -4.37
CA ASP A 163 11.76 -16.68 -5.61
C ASP A 163 10.41 -17.41 -5.52
N ARG A 164 9.36 -16.78 -6.05
CA ARG A 164 8.08 -17.44 -6.27
C ARG A 164 7.30 -16.76 -7.38
N GLN A 165 6.42 -17.50 -7.99
CA GLN A 165 5.52 -17.00 -9.01
C GLN A 165 4.40 -16.13 -8.41
N THR A 166 3.78 -15.34 -9.29
CA THR A 166 2.60 -14.54 -8.97
C THR A 166 1.46 -15.42 -8.43
N LYS A 167 0.96 -15.10 -7.24
CA LYS A 167 -0.22 -15.76 -6.65
C LYS A 167 -1.51 -15.16 -7.20
N LYS A 168 -2.54 -16.02 -7.36
CA LYS A 168 -3.90 -15.60 -7.69
C LYS A 168 -4.80 -15.80 -6.47
N TRP A 169 -5.62 -14.81 -6.19
CA TRP A 169 -6.57 -14.80 -5.08
C TRP A 169 -7.99 -14.59 -5.61
N PRO A 170 -9.01 -15.19 -5.00
CA PRO A 170 -10.40 -14.91 -5.34
C PRO A 170 -10.81 -13.53 -4.83
N HIS A 171 -11.72 -12.86 -5.54
CA HIS A 171 -12.31 -11.61 -5.07
C HIS A 171 -13.42 -11.91 -4.05
N GLU A 172 -13.05 -11.99 -2.78
CA GLU A 172 -13.94 -12.28 -1.66
C GLU A 172 -13.44 -11.61 -0.37
N PRO A 173 -14.32 -11.38 0.63
CA PRO A 173 -13.94 -10.70 1.87
C PRO A 173 -12.72 -11.32 2.56
N LYS A 174 -12.63 -12.64 2.59
CA LYS A 174 -11.56 -13.37 3.26
C LYS A 174 -10.18 -13.14 2.62
N THR A 175 -10.11 -12.77 1.35
CA THR A 175 -8.86 -12.35 0.69
C THR A 175 -8.32 -11.06 1.31
N LEU A 176 -9.20 -10.13 1.68
CA LEU A 176 -8.78 -8.85 2.26
C LEU A 176 -8.55 -8.92 3.77
N ASN A 177 -9.28 -9.76 4.50
CA ASN A 177 -9.07 -9.95 5.93
C ASN A 177 -9.33 -11.39 6.37
N LEU A 178 -8.26 -12.09 6.72
CA LEU A 178 -8.34 -13.48 7.18
C LEU A 178 -8.97 -13.61 8.58
N TRP A 179 -8.93 -12.56 9.39
CA TRP A 179 -9.33 -12.60 10.80
C TRP A 179 -10.74 -12.08 11.07
N GLY A 180 -11.27 -11.23 10.21
CA GLY A 180 -12.54 -10.58 10.49
C GLY A 180 -13.20 -9.97 9.26
N ASN A 181 -13.99 -8.92 9.48
CA ASN A 181 -14.69 -8.23 8.42
C ASN A 181 -13.74 -7.54 7.45
N ALA A 182 -14.08 -7.58 6.18
CA ALA A 182 -13.34 -6.88 5.13
C ALA A 182 -14.10 -5.64 4.65
N ILE A 183 -13.35 -4.61 4.30
CA ILE A 183 -13.85 -3.45 3.55
C ILE A 183 -13.53 -3.72 2.07
N MET A 184 -14.53 -4.13 1.31
CA MET A 184 -14.38 -4.38 -0.13
C MET A 184 -14.25 -3.05 -0.90
N ARG A 185 -13.34 -2.99 -1.90
CA ARG A 185 -13.08 -1.78 -2.70
C ARG A 185 -13.70 -1.85 -4.09
N SER A 186 -14.06 -3.02 -4.55
CA SER A 186 -14.59 -3.25 -5.91
C SER A 186 -15.63 -4.36 -5.93
#